data_65fbb2cf2c4419234b65cf2a95345263
#
_entry.id   65fbb2cf2c4419234b65cf2a95345263
#
_cell.length_a   1.000
_cell.length_b   1.000
_cell.length_c   1.000
_cell.angle_alpha   90.00
_cell.angle_beta   90.00
_cell.angle_gamma   90.00
#
_symmetry.space_group_name_H-M   'P 1'
#
loop_
_entity.id
_entity.type
_entity.pdbx_description
1 polymer ?
#
loop_
_entity_poly.entity_id
_entity_poly.type
_entity_poly.pdbx_seq_one_letter_code
_entity_poly.pdbx_strand_id
1 'polypeptide(L)'
;MHTHAVNIFRGSVAGALLAGLAAHPVQAADVGSVDWSGVSTSKPRLFYPGQSSYEWLQIEEHKKASNEVKGGEACLKCHKGEQKSLGGILVEEGRLEDMPIEEKSGYKRITVQAAHDADTLYLKVSWESDGEREGNLGNFIRSDAGEWAFWGNHRQHEAVVDDGQPAIYPDRLGIMIGDKGVPLYPEHGCWMTCHDSMVGMADQADEDEVAEHDVIGQLYKKFGVKNVYVRKYLPGSRDDATSWDAVKGEGDLAALRKQGAFLDLIIWDAALTNPIDRAADFNVLEIKKVDDGESPLLPNGKMIGGPEYMFDASKVGYAALSEADLDDPAKAKHLILGVNTAPFDAGAIEDGGILPAHVLDPQGASGSAADVHAKGSWEDGTYTVLLQRKLDTGHPDDDITLKAGGVYTFGFSIHDDAAGKRAHLVSFPVSVSIGPGEADIQAATLQ
;
A
#
# COMPACT_ATOMS: atom_id res chain seq x y z
N MET A 1 87.44 -8.38 12.17
CA MET A 1 87.84 -9.76 11.98
C MET A 1 86.86 -10.67 12.80
N HIS A 2 85.77 -10.92 12.41
CA HIS A 2 84.90 -12.04 12.83
C HIS A 2 83.71 -12.06 11.93
N THR A 3 83.76 -13.00 11.03
CA THR A 3 82.67 -13.40 10.12
C THR A 3 81.57 -14.15 10.91
N HIS A 4 80.35 -13.71 10.84
CA HIS A 4 79.20 -14.51 11.26
C HIS A 4 78.40 -14.89 10.05
N ALA A 5 78.32 -16.23 9.85
CA ALA A 5 77.46 -16.87 8.88
C ALA A 5 75.99 -16.85 9.36
N VAL A 6 75.09 -16.45 8.47
CA VAL A 6 73.62 -16.50 8.72
C VAL A 6 73.08 -17.76 8.03
N ASN A 7 72.53 -18.66 8.84
CA ASN A 7 71.79 -19.84 8.39
C ASN A 7 70.39 -19.45 7.88
N ILE A 8 70.08 -19.78 6.64
CA ILE A 8 68.72 -19.64 6.06
C ILE A 8 67.92 -20.93 6.34
N PHE A 9 66.93 -20.84 7.19
CA PHE A 9 65.89 -21.88 7.36
C PHE A 9 64.86 -21.74 6.24
N ARG A 10 64.72 -22.75 5.39
CA ARG A 10 63.61 -22.90 4.45
C ARG A 10 62.43 -23.54 5.20
N GLY A 11 61.39 -22.74 5.52
CA GLY A 11 60.10 -23.22 5.97
C GLY A 11 59.18 -23.43 4.81
N SER A 12 58.74 -24.66 4.62
CA SER A 12 57.69 -25.02 3.66
C SER A 12 56.35 -24.59 4.22
N VAL A 13 55.68 -23.65 3.54
CA VAL A 13 54.29 -23.24 3.85
C VAL A 13 53.36 -24.17 3.06
N ALA A 14 52.69 -25.07 3.73
CA ALA A 14 51.58 -25.85 3.18
C ALA A 14 50.38 -24.90 3.03
N GLY A 15 50.03 -24.51 1.81
CA GLY A 15 48.85 -23.74 1.50
C GLY A 15 47.59 -24.60 1.65
N ALA A 16 46.79 -24.35 2.66
CA ALA A 16 45.41 -24.85 2.75
C ALA A 16 44.55 -24.07 1.76
N LEU A 17 44.10 -24.72 0.69
CA LEU A 17 43.00 -24.23 -0.15
C LEU A 17 41.72 -24.23 0.65
N LEU A 18 41.31 -23.10 1.15
CA LEU A 18 39.92 -22.85 1.55
C LEU A 18 39.08 -22.73 0.27
N ALA A 19 38.37 -23.79 -0.09
CA ALA A 19 37.28 -23.72 -1.06
C ALA A 19 36.17 -22.87 -0.45
N GLY A 20 36.13 -21.59 -0.77
CA GLY A 20 35.01 -20.72 -0.50
C GLY A 20 33.79 -21.23 -1.26
N LEU A 21 32.85 -21.83 -0.57
CA LEU A 21 31.50 -22.01 -1.08
C LEU A 21 30.95 -20.60 -1.31
N ALA A 22 30.99 -20.14 -2.56
CA ALA A 22 30.23 -18.99 -2.99
C ALA A 22 28.74 -19.36 -2.81
N ALA A 23 28.11 -18.82 -1.77
CA ALA A 23 26.67 -18.82 -1.69
C ALA A 23 26.17 -18.02 -2.91
N HIS A 24 25.66 -18.75 -3.90
CA HIS A 24 24.92 -18.10 -4.97
C HIS A 24 23.67 -17.54 -4.28
N PRO A 25 23.34 -16.24 -4.47
CA PRO A 25 22.06 -15.74 -4.04
C PRO A 25 21.00 -16.62 -4.74
N VAL A 26 20.17 -17.31 -3.95
CA VAL A 26 18.98 -17.97 -4.47
C VAL A 26 18.16 -16.85 -5.07
N GLN A 27 18.15 -16.75 -6.37
CA GLN A 27 17.32 -15.79 -7.08
C GLN A 27 15.88 -16.22 -6.81
N ALA A 28 15.10 -15.36 -6.13
CA ALA A 28 13.69 -15.61 -5.90
C ALA A 28 13.04 -16.02 -7.24
N ALA A 29 12.23 -17.06 -7.23
CA ALA A 29 11.52 -17.46 -8.43
C ALA A 29 10.71 -16.28 -8.93
N ASP A 30 10.70 -16.04 -10.22
CA ASP A 30 9.81 -15.03 -10.81
C ASP A 30 8.37 -15.41 -10.43
N VAL A 31 7.62 -14.49 -9.84
CA VAL A 31 6.22 -14.69 -9.43
C VAL A 31 5.36 -15.24 -10.57
N GLY A 32 5.71 -14.92 -11.82
CA GLY A 32 5.09 -15.47 -13.02
C GLY A 32 5.38 -16.96 -13.28
N SER A 33 6.36 -17.56 -12.59
CA SER A 33 6.74 -18.97 -12.77
C SER A 33 5.96 -19.94 -11.88
N VAL A 34 5.14 -19.45 -10.94
CA VAL A 34 4.34 -20.31 -10.04
C VAL A 34 3.20 -20.97 -10.82
N ASP A 35 3.12 -22.31 -10.74
CA ASP A 35 1.96 -23.04 -11.26
C ASP A 35 0.79 -22.96 -10.28
N TRP A 36 -0.14 -22.08 -10.59
CA TRP A 36 -1.35 -21.83 -9.82
C TRP A 36 -2.46 -22.86 -10.00
N SER A 37 -2.33 -23.79 -10.96
CA SER A 37 -3.41 -24.74 -11.31
C SER A 37 -3.75 -25.69 -10.17
N GLY A 38 -2.76 -26.05 -9.35
CA GLY A 38 -2.91 -26.92 -8.19
C GLY A 38 -3.16 -26.18 -6.87
N VAL A 39 -3.13 -24.85 -6.85
CA VAL A 39 -3.28 -24.04 -5.63
C VAL A 39 -4.76 -23.80 -5.34
N SER A 40 -5.18 -24.07 -4.10
CA SER A 40 -6.55 -23.86 -3.67
C SER A 40 -6.96 -22.38 -3.77
N THR A 41 -8.23 -22.16 -4.14
CA THR A 41 -8.79 -20.83 -4.32
C THR A 41 -9.69 -20.48 -3.13
N SER A 42 -9.45 -19.34 -2.52
CA SER A 42 -10.34 -18.71 -1.55
C SER A 42 -11.02 -17.48 -2.16
N LYS A 43 -12.21 -17.13 -1.65
CA LYS A 43 -13.02 -16.01 -2.18
C LYS A 43 -13.45 -15.07 -1.05
N PRO A 44 -12.52 -14.30 -0.48
CA PRO A 44 -12.85 -13.26 0.48
C PRO A 44 -13.87 -12.27 -0.10
N ARG A 45 -14.70 -11.76 0.79
CA ARG A 45 -15.72 -10.78 0.47
C ARG A 45 -15.34 -9.44 1.04
N LEU A 46 -15.40 -8.41 0.21
CA LEU A 46 -15.10 -7.05 0.56
C LEU A 46 -16.40 -6.25 0.57
N PHE A 47 -16.49 -5.24 1.40
CA PHE A 47 -17.63 -4.35 1.46
C PHE A 47 -17.20 -2.90 1.65
N TYR A 48 -18.05 -1.99 1.28
CA TYR A 48 -17.86 -0.53 1.32
C TYR A 48 -18.58 0.05 2.55
N PRO A 49 -18.07 1.10 3.21
CA PRO A 49 -16.76 1.67 3.04
C PRO A 49 -15.68 0.86 3.77
N GLY A 50 -14.47 0.91 3.24
CA GLY A 50 -13.33 0.19 3.78
C GLY A 50 -12.68 0.79 5.01
N GLN A 51 -13.33 1.72 5.68
CA GLN A 51 -12.83 2.32 6.92
C GLN A 51 -13.82 2.14 8.06
N SER A 52 -13.30 1.79 9.22
CA SER A 52 -14.07 1.91 10.43
C SER A 52 -14.25 3.39 10.73
N SER A 53 -15.42 3.70 11.13
CA SER A 53 -15.74 4.94 11.79
C SER A 53 -16.22 4.60 13.18
N TYR A 54 -15.73 5.28 14.19
CA TYR A 54 -16.24 5.14 15.55
C TYR A 54 -17.74 5.50 15.60
N GLU A 55 -18.19 6.30 14.67
CA GLU A 55 -19.59 6.65 14.44
C GLU A 55 -20.48 5.42 14.23
N TRP A 56 -19.96 4.37 13.60
CA TRP A 56 -20.68 3.11 13.42
C TRP A 56 -21.07 2.45 14.72
N LEU A 57 -20.20 2.55 15.74
CA LEU A 57 -20.48 2.03 17.05
C LEU A 57 -21.46 2.88 17.84
N GLN A 58 -21.72 4.11 17.37
CA GLN A 58 -22.62 5.07 18.02
C GLN A 58 -24.01 5.12 17.41
N ILE A 59 -24.23 4.53 16.22
CA ILE A 59 -25.58 4.45 15.64
C ILE A 59 -26.50 3.59 16.52
N GLU A 60 -27.78 3.83 16.44
CA GLU A 60 -28.78 3.20 17.31
C GLU A 60 -28.74 1.67 17.21
N GLU A 61 -28.51 1.14 16.01
CA GLU A 61 -28.38 -0.29 15.72
C GLU A 61 -27.20 -0.93 16.44
N HIS A 62 -26.11 -0.18 16.65
CA HIS A 62 -24.89 -0.65 17.33
C HIS A 62 -24.80 -0.28 18.81
N LYS A 63 -25.76 0.43 19.36
CA LYS A 63 -25.73 0.92 20.74
C LYS A 63 -25.44 -0.17 21.78
N LYS A 64 -25.90 -1.39 21.55
CA LYS A 64 -25.59 -2.56 22.40
C LYS A 64 -24.27 -3.22 22.01
N ALA A 65 -23.96 -3.26 20.72
CA ALA A 65 -22.77 -3.92 20.18
C ALA A 65 -21.48 -3.15 20.47
N SER A 66 -21.52 -1.83 20.67
CA SER A 66 -20.33 -1.03 20.93
C SER A 66 -19.52 -1.53 22.13
N ASN A 67 -20.18 -2.01 23.19
CA ASN A 67 -19.49 -2.58 24.35
C ASN A 67 -18.87 -3.95 24.05
N GLU A 68 -19.52 -4.76 23.23
CA GLU A 68 -19.02 -6.06 22.81
C GLU A 68 -17.76 -5.89 21.94
N VAL A 69 -17.80 -5.00 20.96
CA VAL A 69 -16.64 -4.69 20.10
C VAL A 69 -15.47 -4.11 20.91
N LYS A 70 -15.74 -3.18 21.83
CA LYS A 70 -14.71 -2.67 22.76
C LYS A 70 -14.16 -3.76 23.67
N GLY A 71 -14.95 -4.79 23.96
CA GLY A 71 -14.55 -5.97 24.71
C GLY A 71 -13.78 -7.02 23.90
N GLY A 72 -13.50 -6.75 22.62
CA GLY A 72 -12.75 -7.62 21.72
C GLY A 72 -13.60 -8.63 20.94
N GLU A 73 -14.92 -8.46 20.90
CA GLU A 73 -15.76 -9.34 20.10
C GLU A 73 -15.59 -9.06 18.60
N ALA A 74 -15.42 -10.12 17.82
CA ALA A 74 -15.25 -10.03 16.38
C ALA A 74 -16.49 -9.49 15.67
N CYS A 75 -16.33 -8.57 14.71
CA CYS A 75 -17.43 -8.09 13.86
C CYS A 75 -18.19 -9.25 13.19
N LEU A 76 -17.46 -10.30 12.79
CA LEU A 76 -18.01 -11.52 12.20
C LEU A 76 -18.92 -12.34 13.14
N LYS A 77 -18.89 -12.11 14.44
CA LYS A 77 -19.80 -12.76 15.39
C LYS A 77 -21.25 -12.41 15.09
N CYS A 78 -21.51 -11.15 14.74
CA CYS A 78 -22.83 -10.64 14.39
C CYS A 78 -23.06 -10.59 12.87
N HIS A 79 -22.04 -10.22 12.08
CA HIS A 79 -22.14 -9.91 10.65
C HIS A 79 -21.65 -11.02 9.71
N LYS A 80 -21.60 -12.26 10.16
CA LYS A 80 -21.16 -13.37 9.31
C LYS A 80 -22.03 -13.55 8.08
N GLY A 81 -21.47 -13.27 6.91
CA GLY A 81 -22.15 -13.41 5.62
C GLY A 81 -22.99 -12.18 5.22
N GLU A 82 -23.00 -11.12 6.02
CA GLU A 82 -23.81 -9.92 5.78
C GLU A 82 -23.11 -8.81 4.98
N GLN A 83 -21.91 -9.07 4.46
CA GLN A 83 -21.08 -8.04 3.77
C GLN A 83 -21.85 -7.35 2.62
N LYS A 84 -22.66 -8.10 1.86
CA LYS A 84 -23.44 -7.54 0.75
C LYS A 84 -24.53 -6.58 1.25
N SER A 85 -25.26 -6.96 2.28
CA SER A 85 -26.31 -6.09 2.85
C SER A 85 -25.71 -4.88 3.54
N LEU A 86 -24.63 -5.05 4.29
CA LEU A 86 -23.91 -3.94 4.92
C LEU A 86 -23.44 -2.93 3.88
N GLY A 87 -22.73 -3.39 2.84
CA GLY A 87 -22.28 -2.51 1.76
C GLY A 87 -23.45 -1.79 1.07
N GLY A 88 -24.56 -2.48 0.82
CA GLY A 88 -25.77 -1.89 0.24
C GLY A 88 -26.34 -0.76 1.12
N ILE A 89 -26.53 -1.02 2.42
CA ILE A 89 -27.01 -0.01 3.36
C ILE A 89 -26.12 1.23 3.36
N LEU A 90 -24.81 1.06 3.30
CA LEU A 90 -23.86 2.15 3.35
C LEU A 90 -23.87 3.02 2.10
N VAL A 91 -24.05 2.40 0.94
CA VAL A 91 -24.12 3.13 -0.33
C VAL A 91 -25.51 3.72 -0.55
N GLU A 92 -26.57 2.92 -0.36
CA GLU A 92 -27.95 3.32 -0.68
C GLU A 92 -28.55 4.30 0.35
N GLU A 93 -28.22 4.14 1.64
CA GLU A 93 -28.78 4.96 2.70
C GLU A 93 -27.88 6.17 3.05
N GLY A 94 -26.68 6.27 2.47
CA GLY A 94 -25.78 7.40 2.65
C GLY A 94 -25.36 7.64 4.11
N ARG A 95 -25.37 6.59 4.94
CA ARG A 95 -25.38 6.74 6.40
C ARG A 95 -24.09 7.24 7.01
N LEU A 96 -22.95 7.13 6.32
CA LEU A 96 -21.69 7.23 7.06
C LEU A 96 -20.60 8.05 6.43
N GLU A 97 -20.66 8.38 5.19
CA GLU A 97 -19.59 9.11 4.53
C GLU A 97 -20.18 10.22 3.68
N ASP A 98 -19.40 11.29 3.59
CA ASP A 98 -19.74 12.50 2.84
C ASP A 98 -19.92 12.23 1.37
N MET A 99 -20.58 11.44 0.83
CA MET A 99 -20.81 11.10 -0.58
C MET A 99 -20.34 9.67 -0.93
N PRO A 100 -21.19 8.68 -0.76
CA PRO A 100 -21.00 7.41 -1.41
C PRO A 100 -20.97 7.63 -2.93
N ILE A 101 -20.16 6.84 -3.64
CA ILE A 101 -20.13 6.88 -5.09
C ILE A 101 -21.45 6.30 -5.59
N GLU A 102 -22.25 7.12 -6.29
CA GLU A 102 -23.49 6.67 -6.91
C GLU A 102 -23.22 5.48 -7.86
N GLU A 103 -24.15 4.54 -7.88
CA GLU A 103 -24.11 3.33 -8.71
C GLU A 103 -22.95 2.36 -8.39
N LYS A 104 -22.02 2.68 -7.48
CA LYS A 104 -20.98 1.75 -7.08
C LYS A 104 -21.54 0.66 -6.18
N SER A 105 -21.15 -0.59 -6.50
CA SER A 105 -21.51 -1.72 -5.63
C SER A 105 -20.90 -1.56 -4.24
N GLY A 106 -21.73 -1.69 -3.21
CA GLY A 106 -21.27 -1.76 -1.82
C GLY A 106 -20.57 -3.08 -1.45
N TYR A 107 -20.35 -3.97 -2.42
CA TYR A 107 -19.83 -5.30 -2.20
C TYR A 107 -19.03 -5.80 -3.39
N LYS A 108 -17.92 -6.45 -3.11
CA LYS A 108 -17.06 -7.10 -4.12
C LYS A 108 -16.54 -8.43 -3.59
N ARG A 109 -16.32 -9.38 -4.48
CA ARG A 109 -15.66 -10.63 -4.16
C ARG A 109 -14.33 -10.70 -4.90
N ILE A 110 -13.27 -11.00 -4.17
CA ILE A 110 -11.97 -11.26 -4.78
C ILE A 110 -11.67 -12.76 -4.79
N THR A 111 -10.77 -13.16 -5.64
CA THR A 111 -10.20 -14.52 -5.69
C THR A 111 -8.78 -14.45 -5.20
N VAL A 112 -8.41 -15.26 -4.21
CA VAL A 112 -7.06 -15.33 -3.64
C VAL A 112 -6.54 -16.75 -3.70
N GLN A 113 -5.34 -16.90 -4.23
CA GLN A 113 -4.53 -18.12 -4.15
C GLN A 113 -3.22 -17.75 -3.44
N ALA A 114 -2.75 -18.61 -2.56
CA ALA A 114 -1.50 -18.42 -1.83
C ALA A 114 -0.61 -19.66 -1.97
N ALA A 115 0.68 -19.43 -2.19
CA ALA A 115 1.69 -20.46 -2.22
C ALA A 115 2.94 -19.95 -1.50
N HIS A 116 3.81 -20.83 -1.07
CA HIS A 116 5.10 -20.48 -0.50
C HIS A 116 6.17 -21.54 -0.85
N ASP A 117 7.41 -21.09 -0.93
CA ASP A 117 8.58 -21.96 -0.87
C ASP A 117 9.27 -21.83 0.50
N ALA A 118 10.57 -22.13 0.58
CA ALA A 118 11.33 -22.05 1.84
C ALA A 118 11.44 -20.62 2.37
N ASP A 119 11.47 -19.62 1.49
CA ASP A 119 11.88 -18.24 1.79
C ASP A 119 10.86 -17.18 1.39
N THR A 120 9.87 -17.53 0.56
CA THR A 120 9.00 -16.55 -0.12
C THR A 120 7.53 -16.95 -0.04
N LEU A 121 6.67 -15.99 0.24
CA LEU A 121 5.23 -16.06 0.06
C LEU A 121 4.86 -15.50 -1.32
N TYR A 122 4.00 -16.22 -2.03
CA TYR A 122 3.42 -15.83 -3.31
C TYR A 122 1.92 -15.70 -3.17
N LEU A 123 1.37 -14.61 -3.67
CA LEU A 123 -0.06 -14.36 -3.70
C LEU A 123 -0.49 -14.09 -5.14
N LYS A 124 -1.65 -14.65 -5.52
CA LYS A 124 -2.37 -14.27 -6.72
C LYS A 124 -3.75 -13.78 -6.30
N VAL A 125 -4.03 -12.51 -6.59
CA VAL A 125 -5.31 -11.86 -6.26
C VAL A 125 -5.97 -11.39 -7.53
N SER A 126 -7.26 -11.72 -7.72
CA SER A 126 -8.01 -11.29 -8.90
C SER A 126 -9.39 -10.76 -8.50
N TRP A 127 -9.87 -9.74 -9.21
CA TRP A 127 -11.20 -9.18 -9.03
C TRP A 127 -11.75 -8.60 -10.34
N GLU A 128 -13.08 -8.57 -10.47
CA GLU A 128 -13.76 -7.84 -11.51
C GLU A 128 -13.71 -6.34 -11.20
N SER A 129 -13.22 -5.53 -12.14
CA SER A 129 -13.19 -4.07 -12.02
C SER A 129 -14.59 -3.50 -12.28
N ASP A 130 -14.96 -2.44 -11.57
CA ASP A 130 -16.15 -1.65 -11.85
C ASP A 130 -15.88 -0.61 -12.96
N GLY A 131 -14.58 -0.36 -13.28
CA GLY A 131 -14.16 0.59 -14.30
C GLY A 131 -14.32 0.05 -15.72
N GLU A 132 -14.70 0.91 -16.66
CA GLU A 132 -14.77 0.60 -18.09
C GLU A 132 -13.40 0.45 -18.74
N ARG A 133 -12.34 0.92 -18.05
CA ARG A 133 -10.95 0.88 -18.50
C ARG A 133 -10.04 0.49 -17.35
N GLU A 134 -8.82 0.10 -17.68
CA GLU A 134 -7.76 -0.09 -16.68
C GLU A 134 -7.51 1.19 -15.88
N GLY A 135 -7.53 1.11 -14.55
CA GLY A 135 -7.26 2.23 -13.64
C GLY A 135 -5.77 2.50 -13.46
N ASN A 136 -5.01 2.58 -14.54
CA ASN A 136 -3.57 2.77 -14.57
C ASN A 136 -3.13 4.22 -14.77
N LEU A 137 -4.05 5.18 -14.67
CA LEU A 137 -3.73 6.59 -14.69
C LEU A 137 -3.54 7.10 -13.26
N GLY A 138 -2.35 7.64 -13.00
CA GLY A 138 -2.00 8.24 -11.73
C GLY A 138 -2.39 9.71 -11.65
N ASN A 139 -1.99 10.38 -10.58
CA ASN A 139 -2.11 11.82 -10.46
C ASN A 139 -1.21 12.51 -11.49
N PHE A 140 -1.75 13.49 -12.17
CA PHE A 140 -1.02 14.33 -13.11
C PHE A 140 -0.90 15.77 -12.61
N ILE A 141 0.02 16.49 -13.24
CA ILE A 141 0.13 17.94 -13.17
C ILE A 141 -0.03 18.50 -14.58
N ARG A 142 -0.68 19.64 -14.69
CA ARG A 142 -0.94 20.32 -15.97
C ARG A 142 -0.42 21.75 -15.95
N SER A 143 0.16 22.18 -17.06
CA SER A 143 0.56 23.56 -17.28
C SER A 143 -0.66 24.42 -17.63
N ASP A 144 -0.78 25.57 -17.00
CA ASP A 144 -1.73 26.63 -17.35
C ASP A 144 -1.03 27.98 -17.25
N ALA A 145 -0.87 28.67 -18.38
CA ALA A 145 -0.14 29.94 -18.49
C ALA A 145 1.28 29.91 -17.86
N GLY A 146 1.94 28.75 -17.89
CA GLY A 146 3.27 28.54 -17.33
C GLY A 146 3.29 28.18 -15.83
N GLU A 147 2.15 28.13 -15.18
CA GLU A 147 2.00 27.59 -13.83
C GLU A 147 1.59 26.13 -13.88
N TRP A 148 1.97 25.34 -12.85
CA TRP A 148 1.67 23.93 -12.77
C TRP A 148 0.72 23.65 -11.60
N ALA A 149 -0.33 22.90 -11.86
CA ALA A 149 -1.31 22.48 -10.86
C ALA A 149 -1.64 21.00 -10.98
N PHE A 150 -2.09 20.38 -9.89
CA PHE A 150 -2.63 19.03 -9.96
C PHE A 150 -3.84 19.00 -10.89
N TRP A 151 -3.94 17.97 -11.71
CA TRP A 151 -4.98 17.79 -12.70
C TRP A 151 -5.49 16.35 -12.72
N GLY A 152 -6.81 16.21 -12.66
CA GLY A 152 -7.48 14.95 -12.46
C GLY A 152 -7.41 14.47 -10.99
N ASN A 153 -8.42 13.76 -10.55
CA ASN A 153 -8.52 13.27 -9.18
C ASN A 153 -9.50 12.10 -9.07
N HIS A 154 -9.75 11.63 -7.85
CA HIS A 154 -10.79 10.63 -7.61
C HIS A 154 -12.20 11.20 -7.86
N ARG A 155 -13.17 10.32 -8.15
CA ARG A 155 -14.55 10.70 -8.56
C ARG A 155 -15.25 11.67 -7.63
N GLN A 156 -14.97 11.65 -6.33
CA GLN A 156 -15.63 12.46 -5.31
C GLN A 156 -14.87 13.76 -4.99
N HIS A 157 -13.81 14.07 -5.73
CA HIS A 157 -13.05 15.28 -5.51
C HIS A 157 -13.74 16.48 -6.16
N GLU A 158 -13.74 17.64 -5.48
CA GLU A 158 -14.33 18.87 -5.98
C GLU A 158 -13.88 19.24 -7.40
N ALA A 159 -12.59 19.09 -7.71
CA ALA A 159 -12.07 19.33 -9.05
C ALA A 159 -12.71 18.44 -10.12
N VAL A 160 -13.21 17.26 -9.76
CA VAL A 160 -13.92 16.35 -10.68
C VAL A 160 -15.41 16.70 -10.72
N VAL A 161 -16.02 16.89 -9.55
CA VAL A 161 -17.47 17.09 -9.41
C VAL A 161 -17.87 18.49 -9.86
N ASP A 162 -17.12 19.51 -9.47
CA ASP A 162 -17.48 20.93 -9.66
C ASP A 162 -16.76 21.57 -10.85
N ASP A 163 -15.48 21.23 -11.09
CA ASP A 163 -14.66 21.85 -12.13
C ASP A 163 -14.56 21.01 -13.40
N GLY A 164 -15.17 19.81 -13.45
CA GLY A 164 -15.21 18.94 -14.61
C GLY A 164 -13.87 18.34 -15.02
N GLN A 165 -12.90 18.27 -14.10
CA GLN A 165 -11.66 17.53 -14.34
C GLN A 165 -11.92 16.03 -14.48
N PRO A 166 -11.07 15.26 -15.17
CA PRO A 166 -11.29 13.83 -15.35
C PRO A 166 -11.17 13.06 -14.03
N ALA A 167 -12.04 12.07 -13.86
CA ALA A 167 -11.93 11.09 -12.80
C ALA A 167 -10.80 10.10 -13.12
N ILE A 168 -9.60 10.41 -12.66
CA ILE A 168 -8.39 9.60 -12.82
C ILE A 168 -7.72 9.43 -11.47
N TYR A 169 -7.84 8.24 -10.92
CA TYR A 169 -7.22 7.85 -9.68
C TYR A 169 -6.87 6.36 -9.79
N PRO A 170 -5.64 5.96 -9.48
CA PRO A 170 -5.21 4.60 -9.79
C PRO A 170 -5.93 3.55 -8.96
N ASP A 171 -6.23 2.42 -9.61
CA ASP A 171 -6.72 1.25 -8.93
C ASP A 171 -5.62 0.62 -8.07
N ARG A 172 -6.01 0.07 -6.93
CA ARG A 172 -5.06 -0.44 -5.92
C ARG A 172 -5.54 -1.71 -5.26
N LEU A 173 -4.60 -2.57 -4.95
CA LEU A 173 -4.76 -3.67 -4.02
C LEU A 173 -3.94 -3.36 -2.76
N GLY A 174 -4.60 -3.28 -1.60
CA GLY A 174 -3.93 -3.23 -0.31
C GLY A 174 -4.01 -4.59 0.37
N ILE A 175 -2.92 -5.02 0.97
CA ILE A 175 -2.84 -6.23 1.78
C ILE A 175 -2.22 -5.83 3.11
N MET A 176 -2.98 -5.96 4.18
CA MET A 176 -2.51 -5.68 5.53
C MET A 176 -2.31 -6.97 6.28
N ILE A 177 -1.15 -7.13 6.90
CA ILE A 177 -0.75 -8.34 7.62
C ILE A 177 -0.56 -7.97 9.09
N GLY A 178 -1.08 -8.81 9.96
CA GLY A 178 -0.88 -8.70 11.40
C GLY A 178 -0.74 -10.06 12.06
N ASP A 179 -0.14 -10.04 13.20
CA ASP A 179 0.01 -11.19 14.07
C ASP A 179 -0.48 -10.88 15.50
N LYS A 180 -0.10 -11.70 16.46
CA LYS A 180 -0.39 -11.51 17.88
C LYS A 180 0.13 -10.22 18.51
N GLY A 181 1.03 -9.49 17.82
CA GLY A 181 1.56 -8.19 18.26
C GLY A 181 0.48 -7.11 18.29
N VAL A 182 -0.58 -7.27 17.49
CA VAL A 182 -1.78 -6.42 17.51
C VAL A 182 -3.00 -7.27 17.82
N PRO A 183 -3.31 -7.54 19.09
CA PRO A 183 -4.28 -8.55 19.53
C PRO A 183 -5.70 -8.34 19.00
N LEU A 184 -6.12 -7.09 18.75
CA LEU A 184 -7.47 -6.78 18.24
C LEU A 184 -7.58 -6.94 16.72
N TYR A 185 -6.46 -7.03 15.99
CA TYR A 185 -6.50 -7.12 14.55
C TYR A 185 -7.16 -8.40 14.02
N PRO A 186 -6.92 -9.59 14.59
CA PRO A 186 -7.65 -10.80 14.19
C PRO A 186 -9.17 -10.74 14.37
N GLU A 187 -9.64 -9.90 15.29
CA GLU A 187 -11.06 -9.73 15.61
C GLU A 187 -11.70 -8.62 14.77
N HIS A 188 -11.01 -7.51 14.58
CA HIS A 188 -11.55 -6.31 13.97
C HIS A 188 -11.10 -6.11 12.51
N GLY A 189 -9.92 -6.61 12.11
CA GLY A 189 -9.34 -6.37 10.79
C GLY A 189 -8.99 -4.90 10.53
N CYS A 190 -8.67 -4.59 9.30
CA CYS A 190 -8.38 -3.21 8.86
C CYS A 190 -9.52 -2.25 9.18
N TRP A 191 -10.72 -2.78 9.14
CA TRP A 191 -11.96 -1.99 9.24
C TRP A 191 -12.08 -1.24 10.56
N MET A 192 -11.57 -1.76 11.66
CA MET A 192 -11.66 -1.13 12.98
C MET A 192 -10.31 -0.88 13.66
N THR A 193 -9.21 -1.15 13.00
CA THR A 193 -7.92 -1.16 13.69
C THR A 193 -7.04 0.04 13.32
N CYS A 194 -6.98 0.42 12.05
CA CYS A 194 -6.03 1.42 11.58
C CYS A 194 -6.64 2.75 11.15
N HIS A 195 -7.94 2.82 10.98
CA HIS A 195 -8.62 4.02 10.51
C HIS A 195 -9.77 4.43 11.42
N ASP A 196 -9.57 4.37 12.71
CA ASP A 196 -10.53 4.93 13.65
C ASP A 196 -10.60 6.46 13.41
N SER A 197 -11.65 6.87 12.71
CA SER A 197 -11.88 8.27 12.35
C SER A 197 -12.59 8.98 13.49
N MET A 198 -12.21 10.21 13.72
CA MET A 198 -12.87 11.09 14.68
C MET A 198 -13.89 12.04 14.03
N VAL A 199 -14.19 11.85 12.74
CA VAL A 199 -15.19 12.66 12.04
C VAL A 199 -16.54 12.57 12.75
N GLY A 200 -17.15 13.70 13.04
CA GLY A 200 -18.40 13.80 13.77
C GLY A 200 -18.30 13.55 15.29
N MET A 201 -17.09 13.28 15.79
CA MET A 201 -16.87 13.20 17.24
C MET A 201 -16.83 14.57 17.89
N ALA A 202 -17.27 14.67 19.13
CA ALA A 202 -17.29 15.92 19.87
C ALA A 202 -15.89 16.51 20.12
N ASP A 203 -14.87 15.65 20.10
CA ASP A 203 -13.47 15.95 20.31
C ASP A 203 -12.66 15.89 19.00
N GLN A 204 -13.32 16.00 17.85
CA GLN A 204 -12.65 16.06 16.56
C GLN A 204 -11.72 17.28 16.52
N ALA A 205 -10.45 17.02 16.26
CA ALA A 205 -9.47 18.09 16.09
C ALA A 205 -9.74 18.89 14.81
N ASP A 206 -9.47 20.17 14.85
CA ASP A 206 -9.51 20.98 13.66
C ASP A 206 -8.24 20.83 12.78
N GLU A 207 -8.28 21.34 11.57
CA GLU A 207 -7.23 21.17 10.57
C GLU A 207 -5.90 21.81 11.03
N ASP A 208 -5.95 22.94 11.70
CA ASP A 208 -4.78 23.68 12.15
C ASP A 208 -4.11 22.93 13.31
N GLU A 209 -4.87 22.42 14.27
CA GLU A 209 -4.36 21.57 15.36
C GLU A 209 -3.65 20.34 14.83
N VAL A 210 -4.24 19.65 13.84
CA VAL A 210 -3.63 18.47 13.22
C VAL A 210 -2.35 18.84 12.47
N ALA A 211 -2.35 19.94 11.71
CA ALA A 211 -1.19 20.38 10.94
C ALA A 211 -0.01 20.80 11.84
N GLU A 212 -0.28 21.35 13.02
CA GLU A 212 0.73 21.77 13.99
C GLU A 212 1.28 20.61 14.82
N HIS A 213 0.59 19.46 14.87
CA HIS A 213 1.02 18.32 15.68
C HIS A 213 2.32 17.71 15.17
N ASP A 214 3.31 17.53 16.04
CA ASP A 214 4.68 17.12 15.67
C ASP A 214 4.76 15.79 14.90
N VAL A 215 3.95 14.81 15.26
CA VAL A 215 3.94 13.49 14.62
C VAL A 215 2.88 13.43 13.51
N ILE A 216 1.63 13.70 13.84
CA ILE A 216 0.50 13.59 12.90
C ILE A 216 0.63 14.62 11.77
N GLY A 217 1.04 15.85 12.08
CA GLY A 217 1.25 16.93 11.12
C GLY A 217 2.36 16.68 10.10
N GLN A 218 3.24 15.71 10.33
CA GLN A 218 4.27 15.36 9.34
C GLN A 218 3.67 14.90 8.00
N LEU A 219 2.51 14.26 8.01
CA LEU A 219 1.79 13.87 6.79
C LEU A 219 1.36 15.09 5.97
N TYR A 220 0.97 16.18 6.64
CA TYR A 220 0.69 17.47 6.01
C TYR A 220 1.93 18.06 5.36
N LYS A 221 3.02 18.13 6.12
CA LYS A 221 4.29 18.73 5.65
C LYS A 221 4.91 17.95 4.50
N LYS A 222 4.81 16.61 4.54
CA LYS A 222 5.44 15.73 3.55
C LYS A 222 4.64 15.58 2.27
N PHE A 223 3.31 15.55 2.36
CA PHE A 223 2.44 15.24 1.23
C PHE A 223 1.54 16.40 0.80
N GLY A 224 1.59 17.56 1.49
CA GLY A 224 0.75 18.75 1.22
C GLY A 224 -0.76 18.47 1.30
N VAL A 225 -1.13 17.35 1.85
CA VAL A 225 -2.52 16.90 1.90
C VAL A 225 -3.16 17.53 3.13
N LYS A 226 -4.08 18.42 2.89
CA LYS A 226 -5.01 18.87 3.92
C LYS A 226 -5.95 17.70 4.22
N ASN A 227 -5.70 17.00 5.33
CA ASN A 227 -6.57 15.91 5.76
C ASN A 227 -7.32 16.35 7.00
N VAL A 228 -8.55 16.72 6.83
CA VAL A 228 -9.46 17.12 7.91
C VAL A 228 -9.83 15.97 8.85
N TYR A 229 -9.45 14.72 8.50
CA TYR A 229 -9.81 13.55 9.29
C TYR A 229 -8.62 13.04 10.09
N VAL A 230 -8.66 13.23 11.39
CA VAL A 230 -7.72 12.62 12.31
C VAL A 230 -7.93 11.13 12.37
N ARG A 231 -6.85 10.37 12.29
CA ARG A 231 -6.85 8.92 12.39
C ARG A 231 -6.02 8.49 13.58
N LYS A 232 -6.60 7.70 14.44
CA LYS A 232 -5.89 7.17 15.61
C LYS A 232 -4.87 6.11 15.25
N TYR A 233 -4.99 5.47 14.10
CA TYR A 233 -4.24 4.27 13.76
C TYR A 233 -4.34 3.23 14.88
N LEU A 234 -3.24 2.66 15.36
CA LEU A 234 -3.32 1.68 16.44
C LEU A 234 -3.44 2.37 17.81
N PRO A 235 -4.52 2.12 18.57
CA PRO A 235 -4.72 2.73 19.88
C PRO A 235 -3.55 2.50 20.86
N GLY A 236 -2.86 1.37 20.75
CA GLY A 236 -1.66 1.06 21.55
C GLY A 236 -0.50 2.04 21.37
N SER A 237 -0.50 2.84 20.29
CA SER A 237 0.49 3.90 20.04
C SER A 237 0.20 5.22 20.77
N ARG A 238 -0.89 5.28 21.52
CA ARG A 238 -1.31 6.46 22.30
C ARG A 238 -1.10 6.22 23.79
N ASP A 239 -0.80 7.27 24.55
CA ASP A 239 -0.78 7.22 26.02
C ASP A 239 -2.21 7.11 26.58
N ASP A 240 -3.15 7.75 25.91
CA ASP A 240 -4.58 7.54 26.07
C ASP A 240 -5.16 6.94 24.79
N ALA A 241 -5.63 5.70 24.86
CA ALA A 241 -6.19 4.99 23.69
C ALA A 241 -7.43 5.66 23.10
N THR A 242 -8.06 6.59 23.79
CA THR A 242 -9.20 7.39 23.29
C THR A 242 -8.78 8.70 22.64
N SER A 243 -7.53 9.15 22.86
CA SER A 243 -6.99 10.38 22.30
C SER A 243 -6.49 10.20 20.86
N TRP A 244 -6.57 11.24 20.06
CA TRP A 244 -5.95 11.29 18.74
C TRP A 244 -4.51 11.82 18.80
N ASP A 245 -4.20 12.72 19.73
CA ASP A 245 -2.99 13.52 19.79
C ASP A 245 -1.95 13.01 20.82
N ALA A 246 -2.36 12.24 21.83
CA ALA A 246 -1.48 11.74 22.88
C ALA A 246 -0.55 10.62 22.38
N VAL A 247 0.20 10.87 21.28
CA VAL A 247 1.14 9.90 20.71
C VAL A 247 2.28 9.64 21.68
N LYS A 248 2.60 8.34 21.91
CA LYS A 248 3.72 7.91 22.76
C LYS A 248 5.04 8.49 22.28
N GLY A 249 5.96 8.64 23.21
CA GLY A 249 7.32 9.06 22.91
C GLY A 249 8.05 8.09 21.96
N GLU A 250 9.03 8.60 21.21
CA GLU A 250 9.78 7.83 20.19
C GLU A 250 10.38 6.53 20.75
N GLY A 251 10.89 6.56 22.00
CA GLY A 251 11.45 5.37 22.66
C GLY A 251 10.40 4.27 22.90
N ASP A 252 9.17 4.65 23.27
CA ASP A 252 8.08 3.71 23.49
C ASP A 252 7.54 3.17 22.17
N LEU A 253 7.44 4.01 21.13
CA LEU A 253 7.07 3.58 19.78
C LEU A 253 8.10 2.59 19.22
N ALA A 254 9.39 2.86 19.37
CA ALA A 254 10.44 1.94 18.96
C ALA A 254 10.39 0.61 19.74
N ALA A 255 10.04 0.65 21.03
CA ALA A 255 9.84 -0.56 21.82
C ALA A 255 8.63 -1.38 21.35
N LEU A 256 7.54 -0.71 20.97
CA LEU A 256 6.35 -1.35 20.38
C LEU A 256 6.68 -2.04 19.04
N ARG A 257 7.44 -1.38 18.15
CA ARG A 257 7.89 -1.98 16.89
C ARG A 257 8.72 -3.24 17.12
N LYS A 258 9.70 -3.19 18.00
CA LYS A 258 10.51 -4.36 18.38
C LYS A 258 9.72 -5.52 18.98
N GLN A 259 8.52 -5.25 19.50
CA GLN A 259 7.60 -6.26 20.01
C GLN A 259 6.63 -6.77 18.91
N GLY A 260 6.72 -6.26 17.68
CA GLY A 260 5.80 -6.57 16.59
C GLY A 260 4.40 -5.95 16.77
N ALA A 261 4.28 -4.89 17.60
CA ALA A 261 3.00 -4.22 17.86
C ALA A 261 2.63 -3.22 16.75
N PHE A 262 2.78 -3.62 15.51
CA PHE A 262 2.43 -2.84 14.31
C PHE A 262 1.77 -3.76 13.26
N LEU A 263 1.20 -3.18 12.23
CA LEU A 263 0.68 -3.91 11.07
C LEU A 263 1.56 -3.58 9.85
N ASP A 264 1.85 -4.59 9.08
CA ASP A 264 2.54 -4.53 7.81
C ASP A 264 1.52 -4.30 6.69
N LEU A 265 1.77 -3.33 5.79
CA LEU A 265 0.80 -2.90 4.77
C LEU A 265 1.44 -2.77 3.40
N ILE A 266 1.16 -3.71 2.54
CA ILE A 266 1.60 -3.75 1.16
C ILE A 266 0.54 -3.13 0.26
N ILE A 267 0.95 -2.19 -0.61
CA ILE A 267 0.04 -1.56 -1.57
C ILE A 267 0.60 -1.70 -2.99
N TRP A 268 -0.06 -2.53 -3.79
CA TRP A 268 0.10 -2.50 -5.23
C TRP A 268 -0.80 -1.39 -5.82
N ASP A 269 -0.25 -0.61 -6.73
CA ASP A 269 -0.90 0.52 -7.37
C ASP A 269 -0.69 0.41 -8.89
N ALA A 270 -1.78 0.41 -9.65
CA ALA A 270 -1.74 0.18 -11.10
C ALA A 270 -0.94 1.23 -11.88
N ALA A 271 -0.88 2.46 -11.36
CA ALA A 271 -0.15 3.56 -12.00
C ALA A 271 1.24 3.82 -11.40
N LEU A 272 1.43 3.58 -10.10
CA LEU A 272 2.64 4.04 -9.42
C LEU A 272 3.65 2.92 -9.15
N THR A 273 3.20 1.69 -8.90
CA THR A 273 4.12 0.60 -8.59
C THR A 273 4.14 -0.49 -9.65
N ASN A 274 2.99 -0.76 -10.30
CA ASN A 274 2.89 -1.76 -11.35
C ASN A 274 3.85 -1.53 -12.54
N PRO A 275 4.07 -0.29 -13.04
CA PRO A 275 4.98 -0.05 -14.17
C PRO A 275 6.44 -0.41 -13.91
N ILE A 276 6.81 -0.66 -12.66
CA ILE A 276 8.15 -1.03 -12.24
C ILE A 276 8.20 -2.39 -11.52
N ASP A 277 7.14 -3.20 -11.69
CA ASP A 277 7.00 -4.56 -11.12
C ASP A 277 7.21 -4.59 -9.59
N ARG A 278 6.62 -3.62 -8.86
CA ARG A 278 6.74 -3.46 -7.41
C ARG A 278 5.38 -3.29 -6.73
N ALA A 279 5.40 -3.42 -5.40
CA ALA A 279 4.41 -2.82 -4.51
C ALA A 279 5.14 -1.89 -3.54
N ALA A 280 4.44 -0.90 -3.02
CA ALA A 280 4.94 -0.04 -1.96
C ALA A 280 4.69 -0.70 -0.62
N ASP A 281 5.66 -0.60 0.28
CA ASP A 281 5.60 -1.20 1.60
C ASP A 281 5.54 -0.15 2.70
N PHE A 282 4.70 -0.43 3.71
CA PHE A 282 4.39 0.48 4.80
C PHE A 282 4.16 -0.29 6.08
N ASN A 283 4.46 0.33 7.19
CA ASN A 283 3.98 -0.11 8.50
C ASN A 283 2.94 0.85 9.08
N VAL A 284 2.07 0.32 9.93
CA VAL A 284 1.02 1.08 10.60
C VAL A 284 1.14 0.88 12.10
N LEU A 285 1.42 1.97 12.81
CA LEU A 285 1.44 2.02 14.26
C LEU A 285 0.83 3.35 14.73
N GLU A 286 1.62 4.39 14.93
CA GLU A 286 1.16 5.74 15.29
C GLU A 286 0.61 6.51 14.07
N ILE A 287 1.14 6.22 12.91
CA ILE A 287 0.72 6.68 11.58
C ILE A 287 0.98 5.55 10.57
N LYS A 288 0.46 5.69 9.35
CA LYS A 288 0.94 4.91 8.22
C LYS A 288 2.28 5.51 7.77
N LYS A 289 3.35 4.74 7.85
CA LYS A 289 4.71 5.15 7.54
C LYS A 289 5.28 4.28 6.43
N VAL A 290 6.01 4.88 5.49
CA VAL A 290 6.82 4.12 4.53
C VAL A 290 7.91 3.40 5.31
N ASP A 291 8.16 2.16 4.98
CA ASP A 291 9.17 1.32 5.61
C ASP A 291 10.59 1.85 5.36
N ASP A 292 11.57 1.32 6.06
CA ASP A 292 12.93 1.82 5.99
C ASP A 292 13.54 1.59 4.62
N GLY A 293 14.20 2.63 4.09
CA GLY A 293 14.86 2.62 2.79
C GLY A 293 14.43 3.77 1.89
N GLU A 294 14.73 3.60 0.60
CA GLU A 294 14.39 4.59 -0.41
C GLU A 294 13.17 4.13 -1.21
N SER A 295 12.11 4.92 -1.16
CA SER A 295 10.89 4.65 -1.91
C SER A 295 11.14 4.72 -3.43
N PRO A 296 10.56 3.80 -4.23
CA PRO A 296 10.61 3.90 -5.68
C PRO A 296 9.77 5.05 -6.25
N LEU A 297 9.03 5.78 -5.42
CA LEU A 297 8.12 6.85 -5.82
C LEU A 297 8.68 8.21 -5.44
N LEU A 298 9.09 8.98 -6.44
CA LEU A 298 9.60 10.33 -6.26
C LEU A 298 8.54 11.34 -6.70
N PRO A 299 8.27 12.39 -5.91
CA PRO A 299 7.45 13.50 -6.41
C PRO A 299 8.08 14.15 -7.64
N ASN A 300 7.31 14.41 -8.68
CA ASN A 300 7.80 15.14 -9.84
C ASN A 300 7.71 16.65 -9.60
N GLY A 301 8.64 17.15 -8.85
CA GLY A 301 8.73 18.55 -8.46
C GLY A 301 8.29 18.82 -7.03
N LYS A 302 8.77 19.94 -6.51
CA LYS A 302 8.28 20.47 -5.24
C LYS A 302 6.84 20.91 -5.45
N MET A 303 5.95 20.46 -4.64
CA MET A 303 4.49 20.51 -4.78
C MET A 303 3.86 21.85 -5.24
N ILE A 304 4.64 22.90 -5.49
CA ILE A 304 4.16 24.21 -5.98
C ILE A 304 5.19 24.91 -6.90
N GLY A 305 6.33 24.27 -7.22
CA GLY A 305 7.44 24.95 -7.90
C GLY A 305 7.73 24.49 -9.33
N GLY A 306 6.86 23.68 -9.93
CA GLY A 306 7.03 23.11 -11.26
C GLY A 306 7.71 21.72 -11.23
N PRO A 307 7.60 20.95 -12.33
CA PRO A 307 8.18 19.61 -12.44
C PRO A 307 9.70 19.65 -12.48
N GLU A 308 10.33 18.57 -12.02
CA GLU A 308 11.79 18.34 -12.14
C GLU A 308 12.12 17.52 -13.40
N TYR A 309 11.16 16.70 -13.86
CA TYR A 309 11.32 15.80 -15.00
C TYR A 309 10.15 15.93 -15.97
N MET A 310 10.46 15.67 -17.23
CA MET A 310 9.50 15.54 -18.32
C MET A 310 9.80 14.28 -19.15
N PHE A 311 8.96 13.94 -20.10
CA PHE A 311 9.27 12.87 -21.05
C PHE A 311 10.46 13.26 -21.94
N ASP A 312 11.33 12.29 -22.20
CA ASP A 312 12.43 12.43 -23.13
C ASP A 312 11.90 12.29 -24.57
N ALA A 313 11.69 13.43 -25.24
CA ALA A 313 11.15 13.47 -26.58
C ALA A 313 12.01 12.69 -27.61
N SER A 314 13.32 12.51 -27.33
CA SER A 314 14.18 11.70 -28.22
C SER A 314 13.88 10.20 -28.12
N LYS A 315 13.29 9.75 -27.03
CA LYS A 315 12.97 8.35 -26.76
C LYS A 315 11.50 8.02 -27.07
N VAL A 316 10.56 8.93 -26.67
CA VAL A 316 9.11 8.66 -26.78
C VAL A 316 8.40 9.54 -27.79
N GLY A 317 9.06 10.57 -28.35
CA GLY A 317 8.49 11.42 -29.40
C GLY A 317 7.70 12.65 -28.90
N TYR A 318 7.62 12.86 -27.57
CA TYR A 318 6.92 14.01 -26.95
C TYR A 318 7.57 14.37 -25.61
N ALA A 319 7.42 15.64 -25.19
CA ALA A 319 7.93 16.12 -23.91
C ALA A 319 6.85 16.10 -22.82
N ALA A 320 5.58 16.24 -23.18
CA ALA A 320 4.42 16.16 -22.31
C ALA A 320 3.28 15.46 -23.06
N LEU A 321 2.26 15.01 -22.33
CA LEU A 321 1.04 14.46 -22.87
C LEU A 321 0.02 15.58 -23.10
N SER A 322 -0.88 15.38 -24.06
CA SER A 322 -2.16 16.09 -24.16
C SER A 322 -3.24 15.26 -23.47
N GLU A 323 -4.41 15.84 -23.25
CA GLU A 323 -5.55 15.13 -22.67
C GLU A 323 -5.97 13.92 -23.54
N ALA A 324 -5.95 14.06 -24.87
CA ALA A 324 -6.24 12.97 -25.80
C ALA A 324 -5.20 11.82 -25.74
N ASP A 325 -3.97 12.11 -25.36
CA ASP A 325 -2.93 11.10 -25.22
C ASP A 325 -3.17 10.15 -24.03
N LEU A 326 -4.01 10.52 -23.06
CA LEU A 326 -4.28 9.68 -21.91
C LEU A 326 -5.05 8.40 -22.29
N ASP A 327 -5.85 8.44 -23.32
CA ASP A 327 -6.60 7.28 -23.84
C ASP A 327 -5.84 6.52 -24.95
N ASP A 328 -4.70 7.04 -25.42
CA ASP A 328 -3.88 6.37 -26.43
C ASP A 328 -2.98 5.30 -25.79
N PRO A 329 -3.20 4.00 -26.04
CA PRO A 329 -2.39 2.92 -25.47
C PRO A 329 -0.93 2.93 -25.94
N ALA A 330 -0.62 3.62 -27.04
CA ALA A 330 0.75 3.74 -27.54
C ALA A 330 1.60 4.77 -26.78
N LYS A 331 0.97 5.62 -25.99
CA LYS A 331 1.65 6.65 -25.19
C LYS A 331 2.07 6.13 -23.83
N ALA A 332 3.30 6.42 -23.41
CA ALA A 332 3.73 6.19 -22.04
C ALA A 332 3.01 7.16 -21.09
N LYS A 333 2.40 6.63 -20.03
CA LYS A 333 1.66 7.41 -19.01
C LYS A 333 2.49 7.67 -17.75
N HIS A 334 3.68 7.08 -17.65
CA HIS A 334 4.51 7.09 -16.45
C HIS A 334 5.91 7.60 -16.79
N LEU A 335 6.47 8.41 -15.91
CA LEU A 335 7.88 8.81 -15.96
C LEU A 335 8.70 7.78 -15.19
N ILE A 336 9.58 7.07 -15.87
CA ILE A 336 10.49 6.08 -15.28
C ILE A 336 11.91 6.60 -15.41
N LEU A 337 12.56 6.85 -14.28
CA LEU A 337 13.89 7.46 -14.21
C LEU A 337 14.92 6.60 -14.96
N GLY A 338 15.72 7.25 -15.81
CA GLY A 338 16.71 6.58 -16.66
C GLY A 338 16.15 5.86 -17.89
N VAL A 339 14.82 5.65 -17.96
CA VAL A 339 14.16 4.99 -19.10
C VAL A 339 13.61 6.00 -20.11
N ASN A 340 12.66 6.85 -19.70
CA ASN A 340 11.95 7.76 -20.59
C ASN A 340 11.89 9.21 -20.06
N THR A 341 12.69 9.54 -19.08
CA THR A 341 12.76 10.86 -18.45
C THR A 341 13.89 11.72 -19.01
N ALA A 342 13.65 13.02 -19.07
CA ALA A 342 14.63 14.07 -19.25
C ALA A 342 14.46 15.15 -18.15
N PRO A 343 15.50 15.94 -17.82
CA PRO A 343 15.33 17.11 -16.98
C PRO A 343 14.27 18.06 -17.58
N PHE A 344 13.48 18.68 -16.73
CA PHE A 344 12.44 19.60 -17.16
C PHE A 344 12.99 20.79 -17.94
N ASP A 345 12.38 21.09 -19.09
CA ASP A 345 12.61 22.28 -19.91
C ASP A 345 11.27 22.91 -20.27
N ALA A 346 10.98 24.06 -19.68
CA ALA A 346 9.74 24.79 -19.94
C ALA A 346 9.55 25.17 -21.40
N GLY A 347 10.63 25.35 -22.15
CA GLY A 347 10.59 25.68 -23.58
C GLY A 347 10.15 24.52 -24.48
N ALA A 348 10.15 23.30 -23.96
CA ALA A 348 9.78 22.08 -24.69
C ALA A 348 8.31 21.70 -24.48
N ILE A 349 7.57 22.38 -23.61
CA ILE A 349 6.19 22.02 -23.26
C ILE A 349 5.26 23.16 -23.62
N GLU A 350 4.22 22.85 -24.41
CA GLU A 350 3.16 23.78 -24.75
C GLU A 350 2.19 23.94 -23.57
N ASP A 351 1.49 25.07 -23.53
CA ASP A 351 0.44 25.32 -22.55
C ASP A 351 -0.66 24.24 -22.65
N GLY A 352 -1.14 23.79 -21.48
CA GLY A 352 -2.02 22.62 -21.39
C GLY A 352 -1.29 21.26 -21.39
N GLY A 353 0.04 21.25 -21.46
CA GLY A 353 0.83 20.01 -21.37
C GLY A 353 0.68 19.31 -20.03
N ILE A 354 0.59 17.99 -20.05
CA ILE A 354 0.32 17.13 -18.88
C ILE A 354 1.54 16.26 -18.61
N LEU A 355 1.96 16.22 -17.35
CA LEU A 355 3.04 15.36 -16.86
C LEU A 355 2.56 14.53 -15.66
N PRO A 356 3.08 13.30 -15.45
CA PRO A 356 2.88 12.58 -14.21
C PRO A 356 3.39 13.37 -12.99
N ALA A 357 2.61 13.40 -11.93
CA ALA A 357 2.98 14.04 -10.66
C ALA A 357 4.07 13.27 -9.89
N HIS A 358 4.39 12.05 -10.34
CA HIS A 358 5.44 11.21 -9.76
C HIS A 358 6.40 10.71 -10.84
N VAL A 359 7.63 10.50 -10.44
CA VAL A 359 8.66 9.78 -11.20
C VAL A 359 8.93 8.46 -10.49
N LEU A 360 8.96 7.38 -11.25
CA LEU A 360 9.24 6.05 -10.74
C LEU A 360 10.74 5.79 -10.84
N ASP A 361 11.38 5.45 -9.71
CA ASP A 361 12.81 5.14 -9.63
C ASP A 361 13.05 3.69 -9.20
N PRO A 362 13.01 2.73 -10.13
CA PRO A 362 13.24 1.33 -9.79
C PRO A 362 14.67 1.00 -9.38
N GLN A 363 15.65 1.89 -9.68
CA GLN A 363 17.07 1.65 -9.39
C GLN A 363 17.51 2.32 -8.09
N GLY A 364 16.91 3.45 -7.71
CA GLY A 364 17.18 4.13 -6.45
C GLY A 364 16.45 3.50 -5.26
N ALA A 365 15.42 2.72 -5.53
CA ALA A 365 14.63 2.02 -4.50
C ALA A 365 15.46 1.00 -3.72
N SER A 366 15.37 0.99 -2.41
CA SER A 366 16.16 0.12 -1.52
C SER A 366 15.48 -0.11 -0.17
N GLY A 367 15.98 -1.09 0.60
CA GLY A 367 15.46 -1.41 1.92
C GLY A 367 14.11 -2.12 1.86
N SER A 368 13.40 -2.20 3.01
CA SER A 368 12.08 -2.83 3.08
C SER A 368 11.03 -2.05 2.30
N ALA A 369 11.17 -0.74 2.16
CA ALA A 369 10.27 0.09 1.34
C ALA A 369 10.14 -0.37 -0.13
N ALA A 370 11.03 -1.26 -0.62
CA ALA A 370 11.13 -1.66 -2.01
C ALA A 370 11.34 -3.17 -2.22
N ASP A 371 11.17 -4.00 -1.22
CA ASP A 371 11.50 -5.42 -1.31
C ASP A 371 10.34 -6.31 -1.75
N VAL A 372 9.11 -5.78 -1.82
CA VAL A 372 7.95 -6.48 -2.33
C VAL A 372 7.83 -6.33 -3.85
N HIS A 373 7.87 -7.46 -4.56
CA HIS A 373 7.63 -7.50 -6.00
C HIS A 373 6.17 -7.79 -6.30
N ALA A 374 5.59 -7.06 -7.24
CA ALA A 374 4.22 -7.30 -7.68
C ALA A 374 4.05 -6.93 -9.14
N LYS A 375 3.22 -7.71 -9.84
CA LYS A 375 2.87 -7.48 -11.23
C LYS A 375 1.38 -7.69 -11.43
N GLY A 376 0.70 -6.64 -11.86
CA GLY A 376 -0.72 -6.68 -12.20
C GLY A 376 -0.95 -6.66 -13.70
N SER A 377 -2.01 -7.31 -14.12
CA SER A 377 -2.60 -7.20 -15.46
C SER A 377 -4.09 -6.93 -15.35
N TRP A 378 -4.62 -6.22 -16.34
CA TRP A 378 -6.05 -6.00 -16.51
C TRP A 378 -6.46 -6.54 -17.90
N GLU A 379 -7.36 -7.49 -17.91
CA GLU A 379 -7.83 -8.15 -19.11
C GLU A 379 -9.36 -8.33 -19.04
N ASP A 380 -10.07 -7.87 -20.02
CA ASP A 380 -11.53 -8.02 -20.14
C ASP A 380 -12.29 -7.62 -18.84
N GLY A 381 -11.91 -6.50 -18.23
CA GLY A 381 -12.54 -6.01 -17.01
C GLY A 381 -12.08 -6.72 -15.72
N THR A 382 -11.06 -7.54 -15.78
CA THR A 382 -10.57 -8.29 -14.62
C THR A 382 -9.11 -7.96 -14.31
N TYR A 383 -8.83 -7.55 -13.07
CA TYR A 383 -7.47 -7.48 -12.56
C TYR A 383 -6.98 -8.83 -12.09
N THR A 384 -5.71 -9.11 -12.37
CA THR A 384 -4.94 -10.18 -11.73
C THR A 384 -3.61 -9.61 -11.27
N VAL A 385 -3.37 -9.62 -9.96
CA VAL A 385 -2.12 -9.17 -9.36
C VAL A 385 -1.38 -10.37 -8.79
N LEU A 386 -0.15 -10.56 -9.24
CA LEU A 386 0.81 -11.51 -8.71
C LEU A 386 1.76 -10.77 -7.78
N LEU A 387 1.94 -11.25 -6.56
CA LEU A 387 2.79 -10.63 -5.55
C LEU A 387 3.72 -11.67 -4.93
N GLN A 388 4.97 -11.29 -4.69
CA GLN A 388 5.93 -12.07 -3.93
C GLN A 388 6.59 -11.21 -2.85
N ARG A 389 6.71 -11.78 -1.67
CA ARG A 389 7.35 -11.21 -0.49
C ARG A 389 8.15 -12.27 0.23
N LYS A 390 9.35 -11.95 0.68
CA LYS A 390 10.11 -12.86 1.54
C LYS A 390 9.35 -13.17 2.82
N LEU A 391 9.46 -14.40 3.32
CA LEU A 391 8.91 -14.76 4.63
C LEU A 391 9.62 -14.01 5.75
N ASP A 392 10.93 -13.88 5.65
CA ASP A 392 11.77 -13.05 6.51
C ASP A 392 12.48 -12.02 5.63
N THR A 393 12.07 -10.77 5.70
CA THR A 393 12.64 -9.67 4.91
C THR A 393 13.96 -9.18 5.50
N GLY A 394 14.25 -9.53 6.76
CA GLY A 394 15.38 -9.01 7.52
C GLY A 394 15.10 -7.66 8.19
N HIS A 395 13.87 -7.18 8.12
CA HIS A 395 13.41 -5.86 8.64
C HIS A 395 12.32 -6.04 9.72
N PRO A 396 12.60 -6.68 10.87
CA PRO A 396 11.58 -7.04 11.86
C PRO A 396 10.94 -5.85 12.61
N ASP A 397 11.45 -4.64 12.43
CA ASP A 397 10.94 -3.43 13.07
C ASP A 397 9.85 -2.72 12.23
N ASP A 398 9.69 -3.10 10.95
CA ASP A 398 8.68 -2.55 10.03
C ASP A 398 7.94 -3.63 9.21
N ASP A 399 8.48 -4.84 9.13
CA ASP A 399 7.89 -6.01 8.47
C ASP A 399 7.49 -7.13 9.43
N ILE A 400 6.33 -7.71 9.24
CA ILE A 400 5.95 -8.95 9.94
C ILE A 400 6.74 -10.12 9.40
N THR A 401 7.58 -10.75 10.23
CA THR A 401 8.27 -11.97 9.87
C THR A 401 7.30 -13.15 9.81
N LEU A 402 7.11 -13.70 8.62
CA LEU A 402 6.30 -14.89 8.39
C LEU A 402 7.14 -16.15 8.59
N LYS A 403 6.50 -17.24 9.03
CA LYS A 403 7.19 -18.52 9.29
C LYS A 403 6.37 -19.67 8.75
N ALA A 404 7.00 -20.65 8.15
CA ALA A 404 6.34 -21.90 7.76
C ALA A 404 5.62 -22.51 8.98
N GLY A 405 4.37 -22.93 8.80
CA GLY A 405 3.49 -23.42 9.85
C GLY A 405 2.85 -22.33 10.72
N GLY A 406 3.18 -21.04 10.51
CA GLY A 406 2.54 -19.92 11.19
C GLY A 406 1.18 -19.59 10.58
N VAL A 407 0.31 -19.00 11.40
CA VAL A 407 -1.00 -18.46 10.98
C VAL A 407 -1.01 -16.96 11.31
N TYR A 408 -1.41 -16.18 10.33
CA TYR A 408 -1.43 -14.72 10.36
C TYR A 408 -2.80 -14.20 9.98
N THR A 409 -3.11 -12.97 10.36
CA THR A 409 -4.34 -12.30 9.94
C THR A 409 -4.04 -11.36 8.79
N PHE A 410 -4.76 -11.55 7.68
CA PHE A 410 -4.70 -10.69 6.51
C PHE A 410 -5.99 -9.87 6.39
N GLY A 411 -5.85 -8.64 5.92
CA GLY A 411 -6.95 -7.81 5.43
C GLY A 411 -6.67 -7.43 3.98
N PHE A 412 -7.71 -7.49 3.14
CA PHE A 412 -7.62 -7.11 1.74
C PHE A 412 -8.44 -5.86 1.49
N SER A 413 -7.91 -4.93 0.70
CA SER A 413 -8.65 -3.75 0.27
C SER A 413 -8.48 -3.50 -1.23
N ILE A 414 -9.55 -3.01 -1.86
CA ILE A 414 -9.56 -2.66 -3.29
C ILE A 414 -10.04 -1.21 -3.44
N HIS A 415 -9.21 -0.39 -4.09
CA HIS A 415 -9.65 0.85 -4.72
C HIS A 415 -9.87 0.53 -6.18
N ASP A 416 -11.00 0.89 -6.72
CA ASP A 416 -11.44 0.51 -8.06
C ASP A 416 -12.31 1.62 -8.67
N ASP A 417 -12.16 1.85 -9.96
CA ASP A 417 -12.93 2.82 -10.73
C ASP A 417 -12.77 4.27 -10.21
N ALA A 418 -11.53 4.70 -10.09
CA ALA A 418 -11.14 6.02 -9.59
C ALA A 418 -11.68 6.36 -8.19
N ALA A 419 -11.96 5.34 -7.37
CA ALA A 419 -12.38 5.52 -5.98
C ALA A 419 -11.19 5.91 -5.09
N GLY A 420 -11.25 7.10 -4.52
CA GLY A 420 -10.20 7.62 -3.64
C GLY A 420 -10.54 7.56 -2.16
N LYS A 421 -9.58 7.93 -1.33
CA LYS A 421 -9.73 8.10 0.12
C LYS A 421 -10.44 6.91 0.80
N ARG A 422 -11.62 7.16 1.37
CA ARG A 422 -12.43 6.20 2.11
C ARG A 422 -13.30 5.30 1.23
N ALA A 423 -13.44 5.65 -0.05
CA ALA A 423 -14.30 4.92 -0.99
C ALA A 423 -13.66 3.61 -1.50
N HIS A 424 -12.96 2.88 -0.64
CA HIS A 424 -12.42 1.57 -0.96
C HIS A 424 -13.21 0.46 -0.26
N LEU A 425 -13.22 -0.71 -0.89
CA LEU A 425 -13.83 -1.90 -0.31
C LEU A 425 -12.79 -2.65 0.53
N VAL A 426 -13.18 -3.24 1.66
CA VAL A 426 -12.27 -3.96 2.54
C VAL A 426 -12.89 -5.29 3.01
N SER A 427 -12.05 -6.30 3.23
CA SER A 427 -12.48 -7.58 3.80
C SER A 427 -12.60 -7.49 5.32
N PHE A 428 -13.42 -8.36 5.90
CA PHE A 428 -13.19 -8.78 7.28
C PHE A 428 -11.83 -9.49 7.41
N PRO A 429 -11.35 -9.72 8.66
CA PRO A 429 -10.12 -10.47 8.87
C PRO A 429 -10.16 -11.83 8.17
N VAL A 430 -9.07 -12.20 7.54
CA VAL A 430 -8.89 -13.49 6.86
C VAL A 430 -7.66 -14.16 7.45
N SER A 431 -7.82 -15.36 8.00
CA SER A 431 -6.68 -16.14 8.48
C SER A 431 -5.93 -16.78 7.32
N VAL A 432 -4.60 -16.66 7.33
CA VAL A 432 -3.70 -17.24 6.32
C VAL A 432 -2.65 -18.09 7.00
N SER A 433 -2.56 -19.37 6.67
CA SER A 433 -1.48 -20.24 7.12
C SER A 433 -0.37 -20.33 6.08
N ILE A 434 0.89 -20.25 6.52
CA ILE A 434 2.05 -20.50 5.67
C ILE A 434 2.32 -22.00 5.66
N GLY A 435 1.77 -22.68 4.67
CA GLY A 435 1.73 -24.14 4.61
C GLY A 435 0.49 -24.75 5.27
N PRO A 436 0.48 -26.09 5.53
CA PRO A 436 -0.68 -26.76 6.11
C PRO A 436 -1.04 -26.18 7.49
N GLY A 437 -2.31 -25.83 7.68
CA GLY A 437 -2.82 -25.27 8.93
C GLY A 437 -4.32 -25.06 8.87
N GLU A 438 -4.96 -24.80 10.00
CA GLU A 438 -6.38 -24.44 10.06
C GLU A 438 -6.51 -22.92 9.84
N ALA A 439 -6.87 -22.53 8.61
CA ALA A 439 -6.99 -21.13 8.19
C ALA A 439 -7.97 -21.02 7.01
N ASP A 440 -8.49 -19.80 6.77
CA ASP A 440 -9.36 -19.50 5.62
C ASP A 440 -8.61 -19.65 4.28
N ILE A 441 -7.33 -19.34 4.30
CA ILE A 441 -6.41 -19.50 3.16
C ILE A 441 -5.20 -20.31 3.64
N GLN A 442 -4.87 -21.37 2.92
CA GLN A 442 -3.67 -22.16 3.16
C GLN A 442 -2.70 -21.94 2.00
N ALA A 443 -1.53 -21.36 2.28
CA ALA A 443 -0.50 -21.22 1.27
C ALA A 443 0.07 -22.61 0.92
N ALA A 444 -0.07 -23.00 -0.34
CA ALA A 444 0.43 -24.28 -0.82
C ALA A 444 1.98 -24.30 -0.81
N THR A 445 2.57 -25.38 -0.32
CA THR A 445 4.02 -25.52 -0.37
C THR A 445 4.46 -25.87 -1.80
N LEU A 446 5.29 -25.03 -2.40
CA LEU A 446 5.93 -25.29 -3.69
C LEU A 446 7.12 -26.23 -3.51
N GLN A 447 7.32 -27.12 -4.47
CA GLN A 447 8.40 -28.14 -4.45
C GLN A 447 9.66 -27.61 -5.13
#